data_debea184d311a4c2454601b0a1b4bd92
#
_entry.id   debea184d311a4c2454601b0a1b4bd92
#
_cell.length_a   1.000
_cell.length_b   1.000
_cell.length_c   1.000
_cell.angle_alpha   90.00
_cell.angle_beta   90.00
_cell.angle_gamma   90.00
#
_symmetry.space_group_name_H-M   'P 1'
#
loop_
_entity.id
_entity.type
_entity.pdbx_description
1 polymer ?
#
loop_
_entity_poly.entity_id
_entity_poly.type
_entity_poly.pdbx_seq_one_letter_code
_entity_poly.pdbx_strand_id
1 'polypeptide(L)'
;MARYKKLATILRDVDYKKPYKPNKSNTEMFFNILNYAIFNGKLSPIDKFSIRRIRDALAYYEYDEETDIAQMTFKPKFKNMKQFLDILGHEMVHHYQITHQQKCSGNHNSYFFKWKKKFEQMGLDLKVRY
;
A
#
# COMPACT_ATOMS: atom_id res chain seq x y z
N MET A 1 -13.16 -8.96 -15.25
CA MET A 1 -12.84 -8.80 -13.84
C MET A 1 -12.83 -7.34 -13.49
N ALA A 2 -13.91 -6.88 -12.86
CA ALA A 2 -14.10 -5.45 -12.56
C ALA A 2 -12.96 -4.85 -11.72
N ARG A 3 -12.49 -5.56 -10.71
CA ARG A 3 -11.41 -5.07 -9.81
C ARG A 3 -10.09 -4.82 -10.53
N TYR A 4 -9.71 -5.71 -11.45
CA TYR A 4 -8.46 -5.55 -12.20
C TYR A 4 -8.57 -4.41 -13.20
N LYS A 5 -9.74 -4.30 -13.85
CA LYS A 5 -9.99 -3.21 -14.79
C LYS A 5 -9.92 -1.86 -14.11
N LYS A 6 -10.44 -1.76 -12.89
CA LYS A 6 -10.43 -0.48 -12.16
C LYS A 6 -9.00 -0.01 -11.87
N LEU A 7 -8.15 -0.90 -11.36
CA LEU A 7 -6.74 -0.55 -11.11
C LEU A 7 -6.00 -0.23 -12.41
N ALA A 8 -6.19 -1.04 -13.44
CA ALA A 8 -5.55 -0.80 -14.75
C ALA A 8 -5.96 0.56 -15.32
N THR A 9 -7.23 0.92 -15.22
CA THR A 9 -7.73 2.21 -15.69
C THR A 9 -7.09 3.37 -14.93
N ILE A 10 -7.01 3.26 -13.61
CA ILE A 10 -6.37 4.29 -12.77
C ILE A 10 -4.91 4.47 -13.19
N LEU A 11 -4.16 3.38 -13.32
CA LEU A 11 -2.73 3.45 -13.67
C LEU A 11 -2.50 3.99 -15.06
N ARG A 12 -3.38 3.65 -16.02
CA ARG A 12 -3.29 4.16 -17.39
C ARG A 12 -3.43 5.69 -17.41
N ASP A 13 -4.27 6.24 -16.55
CA ASP A 13 -4.60 7.66 -16.55
C ASP A 13 -3.72 8.49 -15.63
N VAL A 14 -2.68 7.90 -15.02
CA VAL A 14 -1.76 8.63 -14.15
C VAL A 14 -0.97 9.67 -14.96
N ASP A 15 -0.97 10.90 -14.46
CA ASP A 15 -0.07 11.94 -14.98
C ASP A 15 1.22 11.90 -14.16
N TYR A 16 2.28 11.35 -14.75
CA TYR A 16 3.56 11.16 -14.06
C TYR A 16 4.28 12.47 -13.72
N LYS A 17 3.85 13.57 -14.32
CA LYS A 17 4.43 14.90 -14.07
C LYS A 17 3.69 15.65 -12.97
N LYS A 18 2.53 15.15 -12.58
CA LYS A 18 1.68 15.82 -11.59
C LYS A 18 1.90 15.24 -10.19
N PRO A 19 2.30 16.06 -9.20
CA PRO A 19 2.38 15.59 -7.82
C PRO A 19 1.03 15.11 -7.32
N TYR A 20 1.05 14.10 -6.47
CA TYR A 20 -0.15 13.57 -5.85
C TYR A 20 -0.17 13.90 -4.36
N LYS A 21 -1.30 14.43 -3.91
CA LYS A 21 -1.53 14.77 -2.50
C LYS A 21 -2.63 13.86 -1.95
N PRO A 22 -2.26 12.82 -1.19
CA PRO A 22 -3.28 11.92 -0.65
C PRO A 22 -4.12 12.57 0.42
N ASN A 23 -5.33 12.05 0.60
CA ASN A 23 -6.17 12.35 1.75
C ASN A 23 -6.73 11.04 2.30
N LYS A 24 -7.34 11.08 3.48
CA LYS A 24 -7.83 9.87 4.14
C LYS A 24 -8.87 9.12 3.29
N SER A 25 -9.80 9.83 2.70
CA SER A 25 -10.87 9.24 1.89
C SER A 25 -10.33 8.51 0.67
N ASN A 26 -9.45 9.17 -0.09
CA ASN A 26 -8.84 8.56 -1.27
C ASN A 26 -7.93 7.40 -0.90
N THR A 27 -7.20 7.52 0.20
CA THR A 27 -6.32 6.45 0.67
C THR A 27 -7.11 5.19 1.01
N GLU A 28 -8.23 5.34 1.70
CA GLU A 28 -9.11 4.22 2.01
C GLU A 28 -9.67 3.59 0.73
N MET A 29 -10.10 4.41 -0.21
CA MET A 29 -10.59 3.93 -1.50
C MET A 29 -9.52 3.11 -2.24
N PHE A 30 -8.30 3.63 -2.33
CA PHE A 30 -7.20 2.92 -2.99
C PHE A 30 -6.79 1.67 -2.24
N PHE A 31 -6.82 1.69 -0.92
CA PHE A 31 -6.59 0.49 -0.12
C PHE A 31 -7.55 -0.62 -0.54
N ASN A 32 -8.83 -0.31 -0.63
CA ASN A 32 -9.84 -1.30 -1.01
C ASN A 32 -9.61 -1.82 -2.44
N ILE A 33 -9.27 -0.94 -3.37
CA ILE A 33 -8.98 -1.33 -4.76
C ILE A 33 -7.79 -2.30 -4.81
N LEU A 34 -6.69 -1.95 -4.14
CA LEU A 34 -5.51 -2.81 -4.12
C LEU A 34 -5.75 -4.11 -3.38
N ASN A 35 -6.54 -4.08 -2.32
CA ASN A 35 -6.88 -5.29 -1.57
C ASN A 35 -7.60 -6.29 -2.48
N TYR A 36 -8.57 -5.84 -3.27
CA TYR A 36 -9.22 -6.73 -4.22
C TYR A 36 -8.32 -7.17 -5.37
N ALA A 37 -7.57 -6.23 -5.94
CA ALA A 37 -6.77 -6.52 -7.14
C ALA A 37 -5.57 -7.43 -6.85
N ILE A 38 -4.91 -7.24 -5.72
CA ILE A 38 -3.64 -7.92 -5.40
C ILE A 38 -3.82 -9.00 -4.34
N PHE A 39 -4.59 -8.73 -3.30
CA PHE A 39 -4.69 -9.61 -2.13
C PHE A 39 -5.98 -10.43 -2.08
N ASN A 40 -6.80 -10.37 -3.14
CA ASN A 40 -8.07 -11.10 -3.21
C ASN A 40 -9.03 -10.79 -2.05
N GLY A 41 -8.96 -9.58 -1.54
CA GLY A 41 -9.79 -9.15 -0.41
C GLY A 41 -9.40 -9.71 0.93
N LYS A 42 -8.21 -10.31 1.04
CA LYS A 42 -7.78 -11.01 2.26
C LYS A 42 -7.23 -10.12 3.36
N LEU A 43 -7.00 -8.84 3.08
CA LEU A 43 -6.50 -7.94 4.12
C LEU A 43 -7.66 -7.43 4.98
N SER A 44 -7.43 -7.44 6.28
CA SER A 44 -8.33 -6.79 7.22
C SER A 44 -8.25 -5.26 7.05
N PRO A 45 -9.30 -4.52 7.43
CA PRO A 45 -9.26 -3.06 7.33
C PRO A 45 -8.12 -2.44 8.15
N ILE A 46 -7.66 -1.28 7.72
CA ILE A 46 -6.77 -0.44 8.49
C ILE A 46 -7.62 0.44 9.40
N ASP A 47 -7.29 0.47 10.67
CA ASP A 47 -8.06 1.22 11.66
C ASP A 47 -7.89 2.73 11.53
N LYS A 48 -6.68 3.16 11.12
CA LYS A 48 -6.40 4.57 11.01
C LYS A 48 -5.44 4.87 9.87
N PHE A 49 -5.84 5.78 9.00
CA PHE A 49 -4.96 6.39 8.00
C PHE A 49 -4.61 7.81 8.45
N SER A 50 -3.32 8.16 8.41
CA SER A 50 -2.85 9.49 8.76
C SER A 50 -2.02 10.08 7.62
N ILE A 51 -2.22 11.36 7.37
CA ILE A 51 -1.44 12.10 6.39
C ILE A 51 -0.73 13.22 7.14
N ARG A 52 0.60 13.15 7.22
CA ARG A 52 1.37 14.15 7.94
C ARG A 52 2.83 14.14 7.52
N ARG A 53 3.57 15.16 7.90
CA ARG A 53 4.99 15.23 7.59
C ARG A 53 5.75 14.07 8.24
N ILE A 54 6.59 13.42 7.44
CA ILE A 54 7.48 12.36 7.87
C ILE A 54 8.89 12.74 7.42
N ARG A 55 9.88 12.54 8.28
CA ARG A 55 11.25 12.99 8.00
C ARG A 55 12.01 12.05 7.09
N ASP A 56 12.07 10.76 7.43
CA ASP A 56 13.01 9.82 6.84
C ASP A 56 12.36 8.71 6.01
N ALA A 57 11.08 8.85 5.68
CA ALA A 57 10.34 7.84 4.93
C ALA A 57 9.22 8.47 4.14
N LEU A 58 8.71 7.75 3.15
CA LEU A 58 7.50 8.18 2.40
C LEU A 58 6.24 7.75 3.12
N ALA A 59 6.31 6.66 3.87
CA ALA A 59 5.20 6.13 4.64
C ALA A 59 5.72 5.12 5.65
N TYR A 60 4.88 4.76 6.62
CA TYR A 60 5.15 3.62 7.48
C TYR A 60 3.85 2.98 7.97
N TYR A 61 3.99 1.72 8.36
CA TYR A 61 2.92 0.90 8.89
C TYR A 61 3.24 0.55 10.34
N GLU A 62 2.21 0.64 11.20
CA GLU A 62 2.32 0.32 12.61
C GLU A 62 1.20 -0.62 13.02
N TYR A 63 1.53 -1.61 13.84
CA TYR A 63 0.54 -2.52 14.39
C TYR A 63 0.81 -2.69 15.89
N ASP A 64 -0.23 -2.51 16.69
CA ASP A 64 -0.18 -2.69 18.13
C ASP A 64 -0.81 -4.03 18.50
N GLU A 65 0.00 -4.97 18.95
CA GLU A 65 -0.45 -6.31 19.29
C GLU A 65 -1.44 -6.34 20.45
N GLU A 66 -1.31 -5.41 21.40
CA GLU A 66 -2.19 -5.37 22.57
C GLU A 66 -3.59 -4.94 22.21
N THR A 67 -3.73 -3.97 21.34
CA THR A 67 -5.04 -3.41 20.95
C THR A 67 -5.54 -3.95 19.62
N ASP A 68 -4.70 -4.68 18.86
CA ASP A 68 -5.01 -5.15 17.52
C ASP A 68 -5.36 -4.00 16.56
N ILE A 69 -4.69 -2.85 16.74
CA ILE A 69 -4.91 -1.67 15.91
C ILE A 69 -3.82 -1.56 14.87
N ALA A 70 -4.23 -1.45 13.60
CA ALA A 70 -3.34 -1.24 12.46
C ALA A 70 -3.47 0.19 11.96
N GLN A 71 -2.34 0.83 11.70
CA GLN A 71 -2.30 2.22 11.27
C GLN A 71 -1.27 2.40 10.16
N MET A 72 -1.62 3.23 9.17
CA MET A 72 -0.70 3.65 8.11
C MET A 72 -0.57 5.16 8.11
N THR A 73 0.65 5.65 7.94
CA THR A 73 0.94 7.07 7.87
C THR A 73 1.67 7.36 6.56
N PHE A 74 1.26 8.42 5.87
CA PHE A 74 1.81 8.80 4.57
C PHE A 74 2.21 10.27 4.58
N LYS A 75 3.25 10.59 3.80
CA LYS A 75 3.61 11.98 3.52
C LYS A 75 2.46 12.69 2.82
N PRO A 76 2.38 14.03 2.96
CA PRO A 76 1.30 14.79 2.31
C PRO A 76 1.47 14.97 0.81
N LYS A 77 2.62 14.60 0.23
CA LYS A 77 2.88 14.81 -1.19
C LYS A 77 3.82 13.74 -1.75
N PHE A 78 3.47 13.18 -2.89
CA PHE A 78 4.26 12.20 -3.64
C PHE A 78 4.56 12.74 -5.04
N LYS A 79 5.55 12.16 -5.72
CA LYS A 79 5.92 12.57 -7.08
C LYS A 79 4.74 12.51 -8.03
N ASN A 80 3.95 11.45 -7.91
CA ASN A 80 2.76 11.22 -8.72
C ASN A 80 1.90 10.17 -8.04
N MET A 81 0.73 9.91 -8.60
CA MET A 81 -0.20 8.92 -8.03
C MET A 81 0.39 7.50 -8.05
N LYS A 82 1.15 7.15 -9.09
CA LYS A 82 1.74 5.81 -9.16
C LYS A 82 2.71 5.57 -8.00
N GLN A 83 3.55 6.52 -7.68
CA GLN A 83 4.45 6.39 -6.53
C GLN A 83 3.66 6.17 -5.23
N PHE A 84 2.57 6.92 -5.05
CA PHE A 84 1.71 6.73 -3.88
C PHE A 84 1.14 5.31 -3.84
N LEU A 85 0.64 4.81 -4.97
CA LEU A 85 0.06 3.46 -5.03
C LEU A 85 1.11 2.38 -4.78
N ASP A 86 2.32 2.55 -5.30
CA ASP A 86 3.43 1.63 -5.02
C ASP A 86 3.74 1.59 -3.51
N ILE A 87 3.80 2.76 -2.87
CA ILE A 87 4.09 2.87 -1.45
C ILE A 87 2.94 2.30 -0.61
N LEU A 88 1.70 2.62 -0.96
CA LEU A 88 0.53 2.05 -0.28
C LEU A 88 0.57 0.52 -0.34
N GLY A 89 0.82 -0.03 -1.51
CA GLY A 89 0.93 -1.48 -1.68
C GLY A 89 2.06 -2.08 -0.84
N HIS A 90 3.20 -1.40 -0.76
CA HIS A 90 4.33 -1.82 0.07
C HIS A 90 3.90 -1.97 1.54
N GLU A 91 3.22 -0.96 2.10
CA GLU A 91 2.73 -1.03 3.47
C GLU A 91 1.66 -2.10 3.64
N MET A 92 0.84 -2.34 2.61
CA MET A 92 -0.16 -3.39 2.64
C MET A 92 0.47 -4.79 2.72
N VAL A 93 1.63 -5.00 2.11
CA VAL A 93 2.35 -6.28 2.25
C VAL A 93 2.77 -6.49 3.70
N HIS A 94 3.28 -5.46 4.36
CA HIS A 94 3.61 -5.56 5.79
C HIS A 94 2.38 -5.89 6.63
N HIS A 95 1.25 -5.27 6.32
CA HIS A 95 -0.01 -5.57 7.00
C HIS A 95 -0.40 -7.05 6.83
N TYR A 96 -0.24 -7.57 5.61
CA TYR A 96 -0.50 -8.98 5.34
C TYR A 96 0.43 -9.88 6.16
N GLN A 97 1.73 -9.57 6.17
CA GLN A 97 2.70 -10.35 6.95
C GLN A 97 2.31 -10.45 8.41
N ILE A 98 1.95 -9.33 9.02
CA ILE A 98 1.63 -9.27 10.44
C ILE A 98 0.31 -9.98 10.74
N THR A 99 -0.74 -9.68 9.98
CA THR A 99 -2.08 -10.23 10.25
C THR A 99 -2.17 -11.72 9.93
N HIS A 100 -1.31 -12.24 9.06
CA HIS A 100 -1.24 -13.67 8.76
C HIS A 100 -0.10 -14.36 9.51
N GLN A 101 0.50 -13.68 10.49
CA GLN A 101 1.52 -14.22 11.39
C GLN A 101 2.68 -14.89 10.65
N GLN A 102 3.12 -14.29 9.55
CA GLN A 102 4.24 -14.79 8.79
C GLN A 102 5.54 -14.53 9.55
N LYS A 103 6.43 -15.52 9.52
CA LYS A 103 7.70 -15.45 10.21
C LYS A 103 8.50 -14.21 9.81
N CYS A 104 9.11 -13.54 10.78
CA CYS A 104 9.85 -12.30 10.57
C CYS A 104 8.98 -11.19 9.99
N SER A 105 7.74 -11.09 10.46
CA SER A 105 6.79 -10.06 10.03
C SER A 105 7.39 -8.66 10.14
N GLY A 106 7.09 -7.83 9.15
CA GLY A 106 7.58 -6.46 9.07
C GLY A 106 8.91 -6.32 8.35
N ASN A 107 9.62 -7.40 8.08
CA ASN A 107 10.88 -7.39 7.37
C ASN A 107 10.71 -7.55 5.86
N HIS A 108 11.68 -7.07 5.08
CA HIS A 108 11.72 -7.26 3.63
C HIS A 108 12.38 -8.60 3.32
N ASN A 109 11.69 -9.70 3.65
CA ASN A 109 12.19 -11.05 3.51
C ASN A 109 11.52 -11.78 2.34
N SER A 110 11.67 -13.11 2.27
CA SER A 110 11.05 -13.91 1.20
C SER A 110 9.52 -13.84 1.21
N TYR A 111 8.90 -13.72 2.37
CA TYR A 111 7.45 -13.54 2.46
C TYR A 111 7.01 -12.21 1.86
N PHE A 112 7.83 -11.16 2.03
CA PHE A 112 7.58 -9.87 1.42
C PHE A 112 7.71 -9.93 -0.10
N PHE A 113 8.83 -10.45 -0.60
CA PHE A 113 9.14 -10.41 -2.03
C PHE A 113 8.34 -11.39 -2.87
N LYS A 114 7.68 -12.36 -2.25
CA LYS A 114 6.81 -13.26 -3.02
C LYS A 114 5.64 -12.50 -3.67
N TRP A 115 5.32 -11.30 -3.19
CA TRP A 115 4.29 -10.45 -3.79
C TRP A 115 4.77 -9.65 -4.99
N LYS A 116 6.07 -9.59 -5.21
CA LYS A 116 6.65 -8.75 -6.27
C LYS A 116 6.09 -9.07 -7.66
N LYS A 117 6.00 -10.33 -8.00
CA LYS A 117 5.46 -10.75 -9.29
C LYS A 117 4.01 -10.31 -9.47
N LYS A 118 3.20 -10.46 -8.44
CA LYS A 118 1.80 -10.05 -8.48
C LYS A 118 1.67 -8.54 -8.65
N PHE A 119 2.49 -7.77 -7.94
CA PHE A 119 2.54 -6.32 -8.09
C PHE A 119 2.88 -5.92 -9.52
N GLU A 120 3.92 -6.51 -10.09
CA GLU A 120 4.33 -6.22 -11.46
C GLU A 120 3.25 -6.56 -12.47
N GLN A 121 2.54 -7.66 -12.28
CA GLN A 121 1.40 -8.03 -13.11
C GLN A 121 0.29 -6.99 -13.07
N MET A 122 0.14 -6.30 -11.96
CA MET A 122 -0.88 -5.25 -11.79
C MET A 122 -0.37 -3.86 -12.12
N GLY A 123 0.89 -3.74 -12.59
CA GLY A 123 1.46 -2.45 -12.99
C GLY A 123 2.08 -1.65 -11.85
N LEU A 124 2.33 -2.28 -10.72
CA LEU A 124 2.95 -1.64 -9.56
C LEU A 124 4.35 -2.20 -9.31
N ASP A 125 5.17 -1.44 -8.59
CA ASP A 125 6.52 -1.85 -8.20
C ASP A 125 6.56 -2.14 -6.71
N LEU A 126 7.14 -3.28 -6.35
CA LEU A 126 7.39 -3.64 -4.95
C LEU A 126 8.89 -3.62 -4.70
N LYS A 127 9.35 -2.65 -3.93
CA LYS A 127 10.77 -2.40 -3.65
C LYS A 127 10.99 -2.22 -2.16
N VAL A 128 12.25 -2.26 -1.75
CA VAL A 128 12.63 -1.88 -0.38
C VAL A 128 12.69 -0.36 -0.26
N ARG A 129 13.20 0.29 -1.29
CA ARG A 129 13.35 1.76 -1.32
C ARG A 129 12.77 2.34 -2.59
N TYR A 130 12.10 3.42 -2.44
CA TYR A 130 11.48 4.17 -3.50
C TYR A 130 12.12 5.56 -3.61
#